data_c8add3521a19d694432cd88f2275dc27
#
_entry.id   c8add3521a19d694432cd88f2275dc27
#
_cell.length_a   1.000
_cell.length_b   1.000
_cell.length_c   1.000
_cell.angle_alpha   90.00
_cell.angle_beta   90.00
_cell.angle_gamma   90.00
#
_symmetry.space_group_name_H-M   'P 1'
#
loop_
_entity.id
_entity.type
_entity.pdbx_description
1 polymer ?
#
loop_
_entity_poly.entity_id
_entity_poly.type
_entity_poly.pdbx_seq_one_letter_code
_entity_poly.pdbx_strand_id
1 'polypeptide(L)'
;MKKIVRMLSAALAAALLLSLAGCGSMDGKTHLKFQIWDVAQRTSMEAICAAYTEKNPDVVIEVQVTSWNEYWTKLEAAAESNTMPDIF
;
A
#
# COMPACT_ATOMS: atom_id res chain seq x y z
N MET A 1 38.24 -20.57 17.58
CA MET A 1 37.99 -19.24 16.98
C MET A 1 37.45 -19.29 15.58
N LYS A 2 37.96 -20.09 14.67
CA LYS A 2 37.46 -20.19 13.29
C LYS A 2 36.03 -20.69 13.17
N LYS A 3 35.54 -21.56 14.07
CA LYS A 3 34.16 -22.06 14.09
C LYS A 3 33.16 -20.97 14.53
N ILE A 4 33.53 -20.10 15.46
CA ILE A 4 32.66 -19.00 15.93
C ILE A 4 32.49 -17.94 14.84
N VAL A 5 33.54 -17.60 14.12
CA VAL A 5 33.51 -16.64 13.02
C VAL A 5 32.62 -17.16 11.87
N ARG A 6 32.67 -18.46 11.55
CA ARG A 6 31.82 -19.09 10.55
C ARG A 6 30.34 -19.10 10.95
N MET A 7 30.04 -19.35 12.21
CA MET A 7 28.68 -19.33 12.75
C MET A 7 28.11 -17.90 12.76
N LEU A 8 28.90 -16.91 13.14
CA LEU A 8 28.51 -15.50 13.10
C LEU A 8 28.26 -15.02 11.68
N SER A 9 29.08 -15.42 10.71
CA SER A 9 28.89 -15.07 9.31
C SER A 9 27.61 -15.68 8.72
N ALA A 10 27.30 -16.92 9.06
CA ALA A 10 26.06 -17.58 8.63
C ALA A 10 24.81 -16.93 9.22
N ALA A 11 24.86 -16.56 10.52
CA ALA A 11 23.77 -15.87 11.20
C ALA A 11 23.52 -14.48 10.60
N LEU A 12 24.57 -13.73 10.26
CA LEU A 12 24.48 -12.42 9.64
C LEU A 12 23.88 -12.50 8.22
N ALA A 13 24.30 -13.48 7.44
CA ALA A 13 23.76 -13.72 6.10
C ALA A 13 22.27 -14.07 6.14
N ALA A 14 21.84 -14.91 7.09
CA ALA A 14 20.45 -15.26 7.29
C ALA A 14 19.60 -14.05 7.70
N ALA A 15 20.10 -13.18 8.57
CA ALA A 15 19.42 -11.96 8.98
C ALA A 15 19.26 -10.98 7.81
N LEU A 16 20.24 -10.84 6.93
CA LEU A 16 20.18 -10.00 5.74
C LEU A 16 19.15 -10.52 4.73
N LEU A 17 19.06 -11.83 4.53
CA LEU A 17 18.06 -12.45 3.66
C LEU A 17 16.63 -12.24 4.18
N LEU A 18 16.42 -12.30 5.48
CA LEU A 18 15.12 -12.03 6.11
C LEU A 18 14.70 -10.56 5.96
N SER A 19 15.64 -9.62 6.03
CA SER A 19 15.35 -8.20 5.86
C SER A 19 14.99 -7.84 4.42
N LEU A 20 15.53 -8.54 3.42
CA LEU A 20 15.15 -8.37 2.02
C LEU A 20 13.76 -8.91 1.72
N ALA A 21 13.33 -9.97 2.37
CA ALA A 21 11.99 -10.52 2.24
C ALA A 21 10.90 -9.61 2.85
N GLY A 22 11.28 -8.68 3.73
CA GLY A 22 10.38 -7.70 4.34
C GLY A 22 10.14 -6.42 3.53
N CYS A 23 10.80 -6.25 2.38
CA CYS A 23 10.62 -5.08 1.50
C CYS A 23 9.49 -5.33 0.51
N GLY A 24 8.23 -5.12 0.95
CA GLY A 24 7.04 -5.26 0.11
C GLY A 24 5.80 -5.19 0.99
N SER A 25 4.60 -5.20 0.40
CA SER A 25 3.38 -5.32 1.18
C SER A 25 3.42 -6.62 1.98
N MET A 26 3.29 -6.52 3.30
CA MET A 26 3.45 -7.66 4.22
C MET A 26 2.44 -8.79 4.01
N ASP A 27 1.33 -8.49 3.33
CA ASP A 27 0.26 -9.44 3.04
C ASP A 27 0.33 -10.05 1.63
N GLY A 28 1.30 -9.59 0.80
CA GLY A 28 1.43 -10.04 -0.59
C GLY A 28 0.32 -9.56 -1.51
N LYS A 29 -0.53 -8.63 -1.07
CA LYS A 29 -1.65 -8.09 -1.84
C LYS A 29 -1.30 -6.78 -2.53
N THR A 30 -2.02 -6.47 -3.61
CA THR A 30 -1.94 -5.17 -4.27
C THR A 30 -2.88 -4.20 -3.55
N HIS A 31 -2.33 -3.09 -3.06
CA HIS A 31 -3.08 -2.04 -2.39
C HIS A 31 -3.25 -0.85 -3.34
N LEU A 32 -4.50 -0.53 -3.66
CA LEU A 32 -4.86 0.60 -4.51
C LEU A 32 -5.51 1.70 -3.69
N LYS A 33 -5.24 2.95 -4.05
CA LYS A 33 -5.84 4.12 -3.42
C LYS A 33 -6.88 4.72 -4.34
N PHE A 34 -8.09 4.88 -3.82
CA PHE A 34 -9.21 5.48 -4.53
C PHE A 34 -9.61 6.79 -3.86
N GLN A 35 -9.38 7.89 -4.54
CA GLN A 35 -9.64 9.24 -4.03
C GLN A 35 -11.04 9.70 -4.44
N ILE A 36 -11.86 10.09 -3.48
CA ILE A 36 -13.19 10.67 -3.70
C ILE A 36 -13.31 12.03 -2.99
N TRP A 37 -14.33 12.80 -3.32
CA TRP A 37 -14.52 14.16 -2.80
C TRP A 37 -15.75 14.33 -1.91
N ASP A 38 -16.56 13.30 -1.74
CA ASP A 38 -17.80 13.39 -0.97
C ASP A 38 -17.82 12.32 0.13
N VAL A 39 -17.81 12.77 1.38
CA VAL A 39 -17.84 11.89 2.55
C VAL A 39 -19.15 11.06 2.60
N ALA A 40 -20.25 11.58 2.05
CA ALA A 40 -21.52 10.87 1.99
C ALA A 40 -21.45 9.63 1.09
N GLN A 41 -20.57 9.64 0.10
CA GLN A 41 -20.36 8.51 -0.81
C GLN A 41 -19.43 7.44 -0.25
N ARG A 42 -18.73 7.73 0.82
CA ARG A 42 -17.69 6.85 1.38
C ARG A 42 -18.18 5.45 1.65
N THR A 43 -19.30 5.31 2.36
CA THR A 43 -19.86 4.01 2.73
C THR A 43 -20.20 3.16 1.49
N SER A 44 -20.82 3.78 0.48
CA SER A 44 -21.17 3.10 -0.76
C SER A 44 -19.94 2.68 -1.56
N MET A 45 -18.93 3.54 -1.64
CA MET A 45 -17.69 3.24 -2.34
C MET A 45 -16.88 2.15 -1.64
N GLU A 46 -16.84 2.17 -0.31
CA GLU A 46 -16.20 1.11 0.48
C GLU A 46 -16.89 -0.24 0.27
N ALA A 47 -18.22 -0.26 0.18
CA ALA A 47 -18.98 -1.48 -0.10
C ALA A 47 -18.67 -2.04 -1.49
N ILE A 48 -18.57 -1.18 -2.51
CA ILE A 48 -18.19 -1.57 -3.87
C ILE A 48 -16.77 -2.14 -3.90
N CYS A 49 -15.84 -1.48 -3.23
CA CYS A 49 -14.45 -1.92 -3.13
C CYS A 49 -14.33 -3.26 -2.39
N ALA A 50 -15.11 -3.46 -1.33
CA ALA A 50 -15.15 -4.72 -0.61
C ALA A 50 -15.69 -5.86 -1.49
N ALA A 51 -16.74 -5.60 -2.27
CA ALA A 51 -17.29 -6.58 -3.21
C ALA A 51 -16.27 -6.96 -4.30
N TYR A 52 -15.49 -6.00 -4.77
CA TYR A 52 -14.39 -6.27 -5.71
C TYR A 52 -13.32 -7.16 -5.09
N THR A 53 -12.93 -6.89 -3.84
CA THR A 53 -11.94 -7.67 -3.09
C THR A 53 -12.42 -9.10 -2.84
N GLU A 54 -13.72 -9.33 -2.62
CA GLU A 54 -14.28 -10.68 -2.50
C GLU A 54 -14.00 -11.52 -3.75
N LYS A 55 -14.12 -10.93 -4.94
CA LYS A 55 -13.86 -11.61 -6.22
C LYS A 55 -12.40 -11.65 -6.59
N ASN A 56 -11.61 -10.71 -6.04
CA ASN A 56 -10.18 -10.56 -6.32
C ASN A 56 -9.42 -10.41 -4.99
N PRO A 57 -9.22 -11.51 -4.25
CA PRO A 57 -8.67 -11.45 -2.89
C PRO A 57 -7.25 -10.86 -2.80
N ASP A 58 -6.53 -10.82 -3.92
CA ASP A 58 -5.17 -10.26 -3.99
C ASP A 58 -5.15 -8.73 -4.13
N VAL A 59 -6.33 -8.10 -4.26
CA VAL A 59 -6.46 -6.66 -4.44
C VAL A 59 -7.27 -6.05 -3.31
N VAL A 60 -6.72 -5.02 -2.67
CA VAL A 60 -7.39 -4.23 -1.63
C VAL A 60 -7.45 -2.79 -2.11
N ILE A 61 -8.65 -2.18 -2.08
CA ILE A 61 -8.85 -0.80 -2.49
C ILE A 61 -9.18 0.03 -1.26
N GLU A 62 -8.34 1.02 -0.98
CA GLU A 62 -8.54 1.97 0.12
C GLU A 62 -9.22 3.23 -0.40
N VAL A 63 -10.39 3.55 0.14
CA VAL A 63 -11.13 4.76 -0.18
C VAL A 63 -10.62 5.91 0.68
N GLN A 64 -10.17 6.98 0.03
CA GLN A 64 -9.70 8.21 0.66
C GLN A 64 -10.62 9.36 0.29
N VAL A 65 -11.03 10.15 1.27
CA VAL A 65 -11.91 11.29 1.05
C VAL A 65 -11.14 12.59 1.22
N THR A 66 -11.24 13.47 0.22
CA THR A 66 -10.74 14.85 0.29
C THR A 66 -11.90 15.77 -0.09
N SER A 67 -12.13 16.84 0.68
CA SER A 67 -13.19 17.79 0.40
C SER A 67 -13.06 18.36 -1.02
N TRP A 68 -14.18 18.68 -1.65
CA TRP A 68 -14.21 19.21 -3.03
C TRP A 68 -13.28 20.41 -3.22
N ASN A 69 -13.24 21.33 -2.23
CA ASN A 69 -12.40 22.52 -2.32
C ASN A 69 -10.90 22.22 -2.39
N GLU A 70 -10.47 21.09 -1.84
CA GLU A 70 -9.06 20.68 -1.81
C GLU A 70 -8.73 19.57 -2.79
N TYR A 71 -9.74 18.92 -3.35
CA TYR A 71 -9.60 17.73 -4.18
C TYR A 71 -8.63 17.95 -5.36
N TRP A 72 -8.89 18.97 -6.15
CA TRP A 72 -8.07 19.27 -7.33
C TRP A 72 -6.67 19.74 -6.98
N THR A 73 -6.55 20.59 -5.95
CA THR A 73 -5.25 21.06 -5.47
C THR A 73 -4.39 19.90 -4.99
N LYS A 74 -4.99 18.96 -4.28
CA LYS A 74 -4.31 17.74 -3.80
C LYS A 74 -3.88 16.83 -4.95
N LEU A 75 -4.73 16.67 -5.98
CA LEU A 75 -4.37 15.88 -7.15
C LEU A 75 -3.21 16.51 -7.93
N GLU A 76 -3.21 17.83 -8.10
CA GLU A 76 -2.11 18.53 -8.76
C GLU A 76 -0.79 18.36 -8.02
N ALA A 77 -0.80 18.52 -6.70
CA ALA A 77 0.36 18.32 -5.85
C ALA A 77 0.85 16.87 -5.91
N ALA A 78 -0.07 15.91 -5.91
CA ALA A 78 0.26 14.50 -6.03
C ALA A 78 0.88 14.16 -7.39
N ALA A 79 0.40 14.78 -8.47
CA ALA A 79 0.98 14.61 -9.79
C ALA A 79 2.42 15.12 -9.86
N GLU A 80 2.69 16.28 -9.25
CA GLU A 80 4.05 16.85 -9.19
C GLU A 80 5.02 16.00 -8.37
N SER A 81 4.54 15.35 -7.32
CA SER A 81 5.36 14.52 -6.43
C SER A 81 5.36 13.02 -6.79
N ASN A 82 4.70 12.62 -7.87
CA ASN A 82 4.53 11.22 -8.28
C ASN A 82 3.83 10.35 -7.20
N THR A 83 2.87 10.93 -6.49
CA THR A 83 2.09 10.25 -5.45
C THR A 83 0.60 10.21 -5.77
N MET A 84 0.25 10.22 -7.05
CA MET A 84 -1.14 10.15 -7.50
C MET A 84 -1.85 8.92 -6.95
N PRO A 85 -3.14 9.05 -6.57
CA PRO A 85 -3.94 7.86 -6.29
C PRO A 85 -4.11 7.03 -7.56
N ASP A 86 -4.39 5.74 -7.38
CA ASP A 86 -4.56 4.82 -8.51
C ASP A 86 -5.89 5.03 -9.23
N ILE A 87 -6.90 5.46 -8.49
CA ILE A 87 -8.26 5.72 -8.99
C ILE A 87 -8.71 7.10 -8.47
N PHE A 88 -9.27 7.90 -9.37
CA PHE A 88 -9.83 9.21 -9.01
C PHE A 88 -10.85 9.69 -10.03
#